data_f5d94c267358314b0e63a8adb0e6e877
#
_entry.id   f5d94c267358314b0e63a8adb0e6e877
#
_cell.length_a   1.000
_cell.length_b   1.000
_cell.length_c   1.000
_cell.angle_alpha   90.00
_cell.angle_beta   90.00
_cell.angle_gamma   90.00
#
_symmetry.space_group_name_H-M   'P 1'
#
loop_
_entity.id
_entity.type
_entity.pdbx_description
1 polymer ?
#
loop_
_entity_poly.entity_id
_entity_poly.type
_entity_poly.pdbx_seq_one_letter_code
_entity_poly.pdbx_strand_id
1 'polypeptide(L)'
;MKYRVVFAARVLAYALAAMVIVGAPHSVAQQGAPKAQPKAKPKAAPNPTAQPKQGGQPELTYSFWTKVCQKGPEANAKQVCFIGRDGHMESGAPVVVVVLVEPEGEARKLLRVTLPLGMSLQAGTRVIIDNSQPIIGPYVICLSNGCVAEYEASNELITNMKTGQSMHVQGINGSGQPISIPMPLADFAKAYDGPPIDPKELEQQQPK
;
A
#
# COMPACT_ATOMS: atom_id res chain seq x y z
N MET A 1 -38.67 24.62 -17.84
CA MET A 1 -37.76 25.48 -18.62
C MET A 1 -36.65 24.60 -19.21
N LYS A 2 -36.66 24.51 -20.56
CA LYS A 2 -35.76 23.63 -21.33
C LYS A 2 -34.57 24.46 -21.80
N TYR A 3 -33.35 24.16 -21.35
CA TYR A 3 -32.14 24.77 -21.92
C TYR A 3 -31.54 23.80 -22.93
N ARG A 4 -31.59 24.20 -24.21
CA ARG A 4 -30.86 23.58 -25.31
C ARG A 4 -29.48 24.24 -25.39
N VAL A 5 -28.42 23.45 -25.23
CA VAL A 5 -27.05 23.89 -25.49
C VAL A 5 -26.65 23.37 -26.85
N VAL A 6 -26.37 24.31 -27.75
CA VAL A 6 -25.91 24.08 -29.14
C VAL A 6 -24.39 23.98 -29.11
N PHE A 7 -23.81 22.83 -29.49
CA PHE A 7 -22.39 22.69 -29.73
C PHE A 7 -22.07 23.08 -31.18
N ALA A 8 -21.30 24.16 -31.31
CA ALA A 8 -20.71 24.56 -32.59
C ALA A 8 -19.35 23.88 -32.77
N ALA A 9 -19.24 23.01 -33.77
CA ALA A 9 -17.99 22.40 -34.21
C ALA A 9 -17.12 23.44 -34.93
N ARG A 10 -15.86 23.60 -34.53
CA ARG A 10 -14.84 24.30 -35.34
C ARG A 10 -13.75 23.29 -35.69
N VAL A 11 -13.74 22.92 -36.95
CA VAL A 11 -12.67 22.18 -37.62
C VAL A 11 -11.57 23.17 -37.98
N LEU A 12 -10.35 22.97 -37.53
CA LEU A 12 -9.17 23.66 -38.01
C LEU A 12 -8.19 22.63 -38.57
N ALA A 13 -8.05 22.68 -39.89
CA ALA A 13 -7.07 21.94 -40.67
C ALA A 13 -5.66 22.59 -40.48
N TYR A 14 -4.65 21.80 -40.17
CA TYR A 14 -3.26 22.22 -40.26
C TYR A 14 -2.51 21.39 -41.29
N ALA A 15 -1.93 22.15 -42.20
CA ALA A 15 -1.22 21.69 -43.40
C ALA A 15 0.13 21.06 -43.08
N LEU A 16 0.48 20.05 -43.89
CA LEU A 16 1.75 19.39 -43.99
C LEU A 16 2.86 20.34 -44.54
N ALA A 17 3.98 20.41 -43.87
CA ALA A 17 5.23 20.91 -44.43
C ALA A 17 6.29 19.79 -44.36
N ALA A 18 6.59 19.19 -45.47
CA ALA A 18 7.68 18.25 -45.67
C ALA A 18 9.03 19.00 -45.77
N MET A 19 9.98 18.67 -44.88
CA MET A 19 11.37 19.11 -45.01
C MET A 19 12.26 17.91 -45.36
N VAL A 20 12.76 17.91 -46.55
CA VAL A 20 13.80 16.99 -47.11
C VAL A 20 15.15 17.47 -46.62
N ILE A 21 15.88 16.65 -45.89
CA ILE A 21 17.29 16.88 -45.58
C ILE A 21 18.14 15.83 -46.30
N VAL A 22 18.96 16.34 -47.20
CA VAL A 22 19.92 15.65 -48.05
C VAL A 22 21.06 15.08 -47.23
N GLY A 23 21.40 13.82 -47.50
CA GLY A 23 22.46 13.10 -46.82
C GLY A 23 23.89 13.51 -47.31
N ALA A 24 24.86 13.38 -46.41
CA ALA A 24 26.28 13.35 -46.72
C ALA A 24 26.90 12.02 -46.26
N PRO A 25 27.75 11.35 -47.04
CA PRO A 25 28.34 10.08 -46.67
C PRO A 25 29.59 10.31 -45.82
N HIS A 26 29.65 9.66 -44.65
CA HIS A 26 30.87 9.62 -43.84
C HIS A 26 31.61 8.32 -44.07
N SER A 27 32.88 8.50 -44.42
CA SER A 27 33.89 7.53 -44.78
C SER A 27 34.17 6.50 -43.68
N VAL A 28 34.25 5.23 -44.10
CA VAL A 28 34.67 4.11 -43.29
C VAL A 28 36.19 4.18 -43.12
N ALA A 29 36.70 4.37 -41.92
CA ALA A 29 38.11 4.15 -41.57
C ALA A 29 38.23 2.74 -40.95
N GLN A 30 38.92 1.84 -41.66
CA GLN A 30 39.38 0.56 -41.15
C GLN A 30 40.49 0.80 -40.12
N GLN A 31 40.30 0.28 -38.92
CA GLN A 31 41.37 0.16 -37.93
C GLN A 31 41.42 -1.23 -37.30
N GLY A 32 42.51 -1.90 -37.57
CA GLY A 32 43.40 -2.65 -36.70
C GLY A 32 42.82 -3.71 -35.80
N ALA A 33 43.21 -4.97 -36.05
CA ALA A 33 42.99 -6.12 -35.19
C ALA A 33 43.60 -5.91 -33.78
N PRO A 34 42.86 -6.25 -32.69
CA PRO A 34 43.44 -6.23 -31.35
C PRO A 34 44.21 -7.51 -31.05
N LYS A 35 45.40 -7.32 -30.51
CA LYS A 35 46.30 -8.36 -29.95
C LYS A 35 45.55 -9.12 -28.80
N ALA A 36 45.78 -10.44 -28.80
CA ALA A 36 45.32 -11.33 -27.76
C ALA A 36 45.83 -10.90 -26.36
N GLN A 37 44.93 -10.65 -25.43
CA GLN A 37 45.21 -10.50 -24.00
C GLN A 37 45.17 -11.86 -23.29
N PRO A 38 46.01 -12.08 -22.26
CA PRO A 38 46.06 -13.33 -21.51
C PRO A 38 44.78 -13.54 -20.69
N LYS A 39 44.27 -14.78 -20.65
CA LYS A 39 43.16 -15.20 -19.84
C LYS A 39 43.39 -14.94 -18.35
N ALA A 40 42.71 -13.97 -17.80
CA ALA A 40 42.59 -13.80 -16.34
C ALA A 40 41.74 -14.91 -15.74
N LYS A 41 42.23 -15.49 -14.65
CA LYS A 41 41.52 -16.50 -13.81
C LYS A 41 40.13 -15.98 -13.39
N PRO A 42 39.12 -16.84 -13.26
CA PRO A 42 37.81 -16.46 -12.74
C PRO A 42 37.98 -15.98 -11.27
N LYS A 43 37.71 -14.69 -11.07
CA LYS A 43 37.60 -14.12 -9.73
C LYS A 43 36.29 -14.63 -9.15
N ALA A 44 36.35 -15.24 -7.97
CA ALA A 44 35.20 -15.73 -7.22
C ALA A 44 34.07 -14.69 -7.18
N ALA A 45 32.82 -15.14 -7.42
CA ALA A 45 31.64 -14.32 -7.32
C ALA A 45 31.60 -13.67 -5.93
N PRO A 46 31.27 -12.37 -5.83
CA PRO A 46 31.04 -11.76 -4.52
C PRO A 46 29.80 -12.44 -3.92
N ASN A 47 29.98 -12.89 -2.69
CA ASN A 47 28.91 -13.31 -1.78
C ASN A 47 27.74 -12.30 -1.87
N PRO A 48 26.46 -12.69 -1.84
CA PRO A 48 25.37 -11.73 -1.81
C PRO A 48 25.50 -10.91 -0.54
N THR A 49 26.10 -9.77 -0.67
CA THR A 49 26.31 -8.78 0.36
C THR A 49 24.94 -8.31 0.83
N ALA A 50 24.74 -8.35 2.14
CA ALA A 50 23.61 -7.81 2.88
C ALA A 50 22.95 -6.63 2.16
N GLN A 51 21.64 -6.71 1.97
CA GLN A 51 20.82 -5.57 1.56
C GLN A 51 21.19 -4.37 2.44
N PRO A 52 21.38 -3.17 1.87
CA PRO A 52 21.60 -1.99 2.67
C PRO A 52 20.42 -1.86 3.62
N LYS A 53 20.68 -1.86 4.93
CA LYS A 53 19.72 -1.44 5.94
C LYS A 53 19.22 -0.07 5.49
N GLN A 54 17.99 -0.01 5.01
CA GLN A 54 17.32 1.25 4.70
C GLN A 54 17.37 2.07 5.98
N GLY A 55 17.93 3.28 5.88
CA GLY A 55 18.22 4.13 7.01
C GLY A 55 17.04 4.27 7.95
N GLY A 56 17.28 3.86 9.21
CA GLY A 56 16.61 4.39 10.39
C GLY A 56 15.09 4.40 10.45
N GLN A 57 14.38 3.39 9.93
CA GLN A 57 12.99 3.22 10.35
C GLN A 57 12.99 2.77 11.81
N PRO A 58 12.21 3.46 12.68
CA PRO A 58 12.10 3.04 14.07
C PRO A 58 11.61 1.59 14.12
N GLU A 59 12.17 0.82 15.05
CA GLU A 59 11.70 -0.53 15.30
C GLU A 59 10.27 -0.46 15.82
N LEU A 60 9.35 -1.19 15.15
CA LEU A 60 7.94 -1.21 15.50
C LEU A 60 7.60 -2.50 16.23
N THR A 61 6.83 -2.38 17.29
CA THR A 61 6.16 -3.50 17.96
C THR A 61 4.73 -3.61 17.44
N TYR A 62 4.21 -4.83 17.36
CA TYR A 62 2.88 -5.08 16.82
C TYR A 62 2.02 -5.86 17.80
N SER A 63 0.74 -5.47 17.94
CA SER A 63 -0.25 -6.29 18.63
C SER A 63 -0.51 -7.60 17.88
N PHE A 64 -1.27 -8.51 18.45
CA PHE A 64 -1.77 -9.68 17.73
C PHE A 64 -2.91 -9.31 16.80
N TRP A 65 -3.08 -10.06 15.70
CA TRP A 65 -4.32 -9.99 14.94
C TRP A 65 -5.48 -10.49 15.81
N THR A 66 -6.49 -9.66 15.98
CA THR A 66 -7.67 -9.98 16.79
C THR A 66 -8.95 -9.78 15.99
N LYS A 67 -9.95 -10.62 16.25
CA LYS A 67 -11.28 -10.49 15.68
C LYS A 67 -12.28 -10.19 16.80
N VAL A 68 -12.99 -9.08 16.66
CA VAL A 68 -14.07 -8.67 17.55
C VAL A 68 -15.32 -8.46 16.74
N CYS A 69 -16.45 -8.98 17.20
CA CYS A 69 -17.72 -8.77 16.54
C CYS A 69 -18.69 -8.08 17.49
N GLN A 70 -19.36 -7.04 17.00
CA GLN A 70 -20.30 -6.24 17.78
C GLN A 70 -21.64 -6.13 17.04
N LYS A 71 -22.72 -6.10 17.78
CA LYS A 71 -24.06 -5.74 17.28
C LYS A 71 -24.35 -4.31 17.68
N GLY A 72 -25.00 -3.57 16.79
CA GLY A 72 -25.52 -2.24 17.13
C GLY A 72 -26.59 -2.32 18.25
N PRO A 73 -26.92 -1.19 18.86
CA PRO A 73 -27.87 -1.13 19.98
C PRO A 73 -29.30 -1.45 19.57
N GLU A 74 -29.64 -1.44 18.31
CA GLU A 74 -30.99 -1.72 17.80
C GLU A 74 -31.30 -3.22 17.79
N ALA A 75 -32.56 -3.60 18.08
CA ALA A 75 -32.96 -5.01 18.20
C ALA A 75 -32.68 -5.86 16.95
N ASN A 76 -32.67 -5.25 15.76
CA ASN A 76 -32.41 -5.91 14.48
C ASN A 76 -31.06 -5.51 13.88
N ALA A 77 -30.17 -4.91 14.66
CA ALA A 77 -28.85 -4.52 14.17
C ALA A 77 -28.07 -5.75 13.73
N LYS A 78 -27.52 -5.67 12.52
CA LYS A 78 -26.58 -6.68 12.00
C LYS A 78 -25.29 -6.65 12.80
N GLN A 79 -24.67 -7.80 12.91
CA GLN A 79 -23.35 -7.90 13.50
C GLN A 79 -22.30 -7.34 12.54
N VAL A 80 -21.32 -6.62 13.08
CA VAL A 80 -20.14 -6.17 12.33
C VAL A 80 -18.91 -6.75 13.02
N CYS A 81 -18.09 -7.45 12.25
CA CYS A 81 -16.83 -7.98 12.73
C CYS A 81 -15.67 -7.08 12.28
N PHE A 82 -14.74 -6.90 13.19
CA PHE A 82 -13.50 -6.13 13.00
C PHE A 82 -12.32 -7.07 13.21
N ILE A 83 -11.50 -7.24 12.20
CA ILE A 83 -10.27 -8.03 12.29
C ILE A 83 -9.12 -7.05 12.17
N GLY A 84 -8.41 -6.80 13.26
CA GLY A 84 -7.45 -5.71 13.31
C GLY A 84 -6.14 -6.03 13.99
N ARG A 85 -5.14 -5.21 13.66
CA ARG A 85 -3.81 -5.17 14.24
C ARG A 85 -3.27 -3.77 14.18
N ASP A 86 -2.48 -3.40 15.17
CA ASP A 86 -1.81 -2.12 15.22
C ASP A 86 -0.29 -2.27 15.42
N GLY A 87 0.45 -1.27 14.99
CA GLY A 87 1.89 -1.15 15.17
C GLY A 87 2.23 0.13 15.91
N HIS A 88 3.14 0.04 16.86
CA HIS A 88 3.55 1.11 17.75
C HIS A 88 5.06 1.31 17.73
N MET A 89 5.51 2.52 18.05
CA MET A 89 6.89 2.76 18.44
C MET A 89 7.17 2.15 19.84
N GLU A 90 8.43 2.01 20.20
CA GLU A 90 8.84 1.64 21.58
C GLU A 90 8.23 2.55 22.66
N SER A 91 7.94 3.81 22.33
CA SER A 91 7.25 4.76 23.21
C SER A 91 5.78 4.44 23.47
N GLY A 92 5.22 3.41 22.79
CA GLY A 92 3.79 3.08 22.79
C GLY A 92 2.94 3.94 21.85
N ALA A 93 3.52 4.91 21.14
CA ALA A 93 2.76 5.73 20.20
C ALA A 93 2.33 4.91 18.98
N PRO A 94 1.03 4.90 18.60
CA PRO A 94 0.56 4.16 17.45
C PRO A 94 1.08 4.82 16.15
N VAL A 95 1.54 4.00 15.23
CA VAL A 95 2.09 4.42 13.94
C VAL A 95 1.21 3.97 12.78
N VAL A 96 0.57 2.83 12.93
CA VAL A 96 -0.33 2.27 11.93
C VAL A 96 -1.37 1.39 12.61
N VAL A 97 -2.62 1.49 12.16
CA VAL A 97 -3.69 0.56 12.52
C VAL A 97 -4.31 0.02 11.25
N VAL A 98 -4.46 -1.28 11.15
CA VAL A 98 -5.11 -1.95 10.02
C VAL A 98 -6.30 -2.73 10.55
N VAL A 99 -7.50 -2.48 9.98
CA VAL A 99 -8.74 -3.14 10.38
C VAL A 99 -9.54 -3.54 9.16
N LEU A 100 -9.81 -4.82 9.03
CA LEU A 100 -10.80 -5.34 8.08
C LEU A 100 -12.18 -5.29 8.75
N VAL A 101 -13.14 -4.66 8.09
CA VAL A 101 -14.51 -4.48 8.57
C VAL A 101 -15.44 -5.35 7.73
N GLU A 102 -16.15 -6.26 8.39
CA GLU A 102 -17.06 -7.21 7.77
C GLU A 102 -18.47 -7.10 8.36
N PRO A 103 -19.39 -6.36 7.72
CA PRO A 103 -20.79 -6.36 8.12
C PRO A 103 -21.47 -7.70 7.75
N GLU A 104 -22.24 -8.26 8.67
CA GLU A 104 -22.97 -9.51 8.46
C GLU A 104 -23.98 -9.39 7.31
N GLY A 105 -23.92 -10.34 6.39
CA GLY A 105 -24.85 -10.40 5.24
C GLY A 105 -24.62 -9.32 4.18
N GLU A 106 -23.52 -8.58 4.24
CA GLU A 106 -23.13 -7.62 3.21
C GLU A 106 -21.98 -8.16 2.37
N ALA A 107 -22.08 -7.99 1.05
CA ALA A 107 -21.00 -8.38 0.15
C ALA A 107 -19.81 -7.42 0.23
N ARG A 108 -20.06 -6.16 0.59
CA ARG A 108 -19.01 -5.12 0.66
C ARG A 108 -18.31 -5.17 1.99
N LYS A 109 -17.03 -5.48 1.97
CA LYS A 109 -16.11 -5.40 3.10
C LYS A 109 -15.13 -4.26 2.88
N LEU A 110 -14.63 -3.68 3.95
CA LEU A 110 -13.70 -2.55 3.89
C LEU A 110 -12.42 -2.88 4.65
N LEU A 111 -11.29 -2.58 4.03
CA LEU A 111 -10.01 -2.50 4.73
C LEU A 111 -9.77 -1.04 5.10
N ARG A 112 -9.66 -0.75 6.40
CA ARG A 112 -9.32 0.56 6.95
C ARG A 112 -7.88 0.57 7.40
N VAL A 113 -7.18 1.62 7.02
CA VAL A 113 -5.81 1.89 7.45
C VAL A 113 -5.79 3.26 8.09
N THR A 114 -5.34 3.32 9.34
CA THR A 114 -5.14 4.58 10.05
C THR A 114 -3.65 4.88 10.12
N LEU A 115 -3.26 6.06 9.66
CA LEU A 115 -1.92 6.62 9.77
C LEU A 115 -1.93 7.85 10.70
N PRO A 116 -0.79 8.24 11.29
CA PRO A 116 -0.71 9.40 12.16
C PRO A 116 -1.17 10.68 11.47
N LEU A 117 -1.47 11.70 12.26
CA LEU A 117 -1.71 13.05 11.73
C LEU A 117 -0.46 13.60 11.01
N GLY A 118 -0.66 14.58 10.14
CA GLY A 118 0.45 15.16 9.37
C GLY A 118 0.75 14.47 8.06
N MET A 119 -0.17 13.66 7.55
CA MET A 119 -0.08 13.07 6.22
C MET A 119 -0.60 14.03 5.14
N SER A 120 -0.07 13.90 3.91
CA SER A 120 -0.58 14.60 2.72
C SER A 120 -1.86 13.90 2.24
N LEU A 121 -3.03 14.45 2.57
CA LEU A 121 -4.31 13.81 2.31
C LEU A 121 -4.61 13.66 0.81
N GLN A 122 -4.17 14.61 0.00
CA GLN A 122 -4.37 14.58 -1.46
C GLN A 122 -3.60 13.46 -2.14
N ALA A 123 -2.48 13.04 -1.55
CA ALA A 123 -1.66 11.95 -2.09
C ALA A 123 -2.31 10.57 -1.91
N GLY A 124 -3.26 10.46 -0.98
CA GLY A 124 -3.85 9.18 -0.60
C GLY A 124 -2.84 8.23 0.04
N THR A 125 -3.23 6.97 0.08
CA THR A 125 -2.40 5.87 0.61
C THR A 125 -2.31 4.73 -0.39
N ARG A 126 -1.36 3.82 -0.18
CA ARG A 126 -1.23 2.57 -0.93
C ARG A 126 -1.00 1.41 0.01
N VAL A 127 -1.61 0.28 -0.32
CA VAL A 127 -1.38 -1.00 0.34
C VAL A 127 -0.77 -1.96 -0.68
N ILE A 128 0.32 -2.62 -0.30
CA ILE A 128 1.02 -3.60 -1.11
C ILE A 128 1.20 -4.85 -0.24
N ILE A 129 0.73 -6.00 -0.71
CA ILE A 129 0.96 -7.28 -0.03
C ILE A 129 2.08 -8.00 -0.77
N ASP A 130 3.17 -8.28 -0.06
CA ASP A 130 4.40 -8.87 -0.62
C ASP A 130 4.84 -8.14 -1.89
N ASN A 131 4.74 -8.79 -3.06
CA ASN A 131 5.10 -8.23 -4.36
C ASN A 131 3.87 -7.98 -5.25
N SER A 132 2.67 -7.85 -4.66
CA SER A 132 1.44 -7.60 -5.44
C SER A 132 1.41 -6.18 -6.00
N GLN A 133 0.46 -5.94 -6.92
CA GLN A 133 0.20 -4.59 -7.42
C GLN A 133 -0.32 -3.70 -6.28
N PRO A 134 0.13 -2.43 -6.19
CA PRO A 134 -0.36 -1.48 -5.20
C PRO A 134 -1.86 -1.23 -5.34
N ILE A 135 -2.57 -1.28 -4.23
CA ILE A 135 -3.97 -0.86 -4.15
C ILE A 135 -3.99 0.54 -3.57
N ILE A 136 -4.64 1.49 -4.26
CA ILE A 136 -4.70 2.89 -3.85
C ILE A 136 -6.00 3.13 -3.06
N GLY A 137 -5.89 3.84 -1.93
CA GLY A 137 -7.02 4.25 -1.10
C GLY A 137 -6.98 5.74 -0.74
N PRO A 138 -8.11 6.44 -0.85
CA PRO A 138 -8.20 7.83 -0.38
C PRO A 138 -8.29 7.87 1.14
N TYR A 139 -7.84 8.97 1.74
CA TYR A 139 -8.22 9.31 3.09
C TYR A 139 -9.70 9.75 3.11
N VAL A 140 -10.47 9.19 4.04
CA VAL A 140 -11.91 9.49 4.17
C VAL A 140 -12.21 10.41 5.34
N ILE A 141 -11.41 10.34 6.42
CA ILE A 141 -11.57 11.18 7.61
C ILE A 141 -10.26 11.26 8.38
N CYS A 142 -10.03 12.39 9.06
CA CYS A 142 -8.99 12.50 10.09
C CYS A 142 -9.65 12.78 11.43
N LEU A 143 -9.29 12.00 12.42
CA LEU A 143 -9.70 12.11 13.82
C LEU A 143 -8.48 12.49 14.68
N SER A 144 -8.68 12.72 15.97
CA SER A 144 -7.59 13.08 16.89
C SER A 144 -6.46 12.05 16.97
N ASN A 145 -6.76 10.78 16.68
CA ASN A 145 -5.82 9.65 16.72
C ASN A 145 -5.20 9.28 15.36
N GLY A 146 -5.55 10.01 14.28
CA GLY A 146 -4.98 9.75 12.96
C GLY A 146 -5.95 9.95 11.80
N CYS A 147 -5.45 9.76 10.59
CA CYS A 147 -6.22 9.83 9.36
C CYS A 147 -6.50 8.43 8.81
N VAL A 148 -7.76 8.16 8.52
CA VAL A 148 -8.25 6.86 8.05
C VAL A 148 -8.36 6.88 6.53
N ALA A 149 -7.74 5.90 5.89
CA ALA A 149 -7.94 5.58 4.49
C ALA A 149 -8.76 4.29 4.37
N GLU A 150 -9.61 4.22 3.34
CA GLU A 150 -10.48 3.06 3.09
C GLU A 150 -10.20 2.44 1.74
N TYR A 151 -10.27 1.11 1.70
CA TYR A 151 -10.13 0.28 0.51
C TYR A 151 -11.29 -0.71 0.46
N GLU A 152 -11.77 -1.00 -0.72
CA GLU A 152 -12.68 -2.13 -0.89
C GLU A 152 -11.90 -3.44 -0.69
N ALA A 153 -12.33 -4.23 0.30
CA ALA A 153 -11.70 -5.50 0.61
C ALA A 153 -12.31 -6.61 -0.26
N SER A 154 -11.82 -6.73 -1.50
CA SER A 154 -12.18 -7.83 -2.39
C SER A 154 -11.79 -9.19 -1.82
N ASN A 155 -12.42 -10.26 -2.30
CA ASN A 155 -12.04 -11.62 -1.92
C ASN A 155 -10.57 -11.94 -2.27
N GLU A 156 -10.06 -11.35 -3.35
CA GLU A 156 -8.65 -11.46 -3.74
C GLU A 156 -7.74 -10.80 -2.70
N LEU A 157 -8.04 -9.56 -2.28
CA LEU A 157 -7.29 -8.86 -1.26
C LEU A 157 -7.26 -9.66 0.05
N ILE A 158 -8.41 -10.18 0.49
CA ILE A 158 -8.51 -11.00 1.70
C ILE A 158 -7.68 -12.28 1.57
N THR A 159 -7.73 -12.94 0.41
CA THR A 159 -6.92 -14.14 0.14
C THR A 159 -5.43 -13.81 0.19
N ASN A 160 -5.01 -12.71 -0.41
CA ASN A 160 -3.61 -12.26 -0.36
C ASN A 160 -3.19 -11.92 1.07
N MET A 161 -4.06 -11.33 1.89
CA MET A 161 -3.77 -11.10 3.31
C MET A 161 -3.63 -12.39 4.11
N LYS A 162 -4.40 -13.44 3.77
CA LYS A 162 -4.33 -14.75 4.46
C LYS A 162 -3.08 -15.55 4.13
N THR A 163 -2.58 -15.42 2.91
CA THR A 163 -1.46 -16.22 2.40
C THR A 163 -0.13 -15.46 2.35
N GLY A 164 -0.20 -14.14 2.37
CA GLY A 164 0.95 -13.25 2.33
C GLY A 164 1.73 -13.19 3.65
N GLN A 165 2.94 -12.68 3.57
CA GLN A 165 3.82 -12.53 4.74
C GLN A 165 3.78 -11.13 5.32
N SER A 166 3.70 -10.11 4.47
CA SER A 166 3.76 -8.70 4.88
C SER A 166 2.89 -7.82 3.99
N MET A 167 2.20 -6.89 4.63
CA MET A 167 1.54 -5.77 3.98
C MET A 167 2.38 -4.51 4.21
N HIS A 168 2.65 -3.75 3.16
CA HIS A 168 3.28 -2.43 3.27
C HIS A 168 2.22 -1.35 3.11
N VAL A 169 2.03 -0.55 4.16
CA VAL A 169 1.19 0.63 4.13
C VAL A 169 2.05 1.83 3.77
N GLN A 170 1.74 2.48 2.67
CA GLN A 170 2.51 3.62 2.16
C GLN A 170 1.66 4.88 2.11
N GLY A 171 2.30 6.02 2.37
CA GLY A 171 1.72 7.35 2.27
C GLY A 171 2.79 8.40 2.04
N ILE A 172 2.36 9.66 1.92
CA ILE A 172 3.24 10.82 1.84
C ILE A 172 2.99 11.66 3.10
N ASN A 173 4.04 12.03 3.82
CA ASN A 173 3.92 12.91 4.98
C ASN A 173 3.76 14.39 4.57
N GLY A 174 3.45 15.25 5.51
CA GLY A 174 3.25 16.69 5.27
C GLY A 174 4.48 17.43 4.73
N SER A 175 5.68 16.85 4.89
CA SER A 175 6.93 17.34 4.30
C SER A 175 7.17 16.84 2.87
N GLY A 176 6.22 16.11 2.29
CA GLY A 176 6.34 15.53 0.94
C GLY A 176 7.20 14.27 0.85
N GLN A 177 7.61 13.69 1.97
CA GLN A 177 8.44 12.49 1.99
C GLN A 177 7.57 11.23 1.97
N PRO A 178 7.92 10.21 1.15
CA PRO A 178 7.24 8.93 1.18
C PRO A 178 7.57 8.18 2.47
N ILE A 179 6.55 7.57 3.06
CA ILE A 179 6.68 6.63 4.17
C ILE A 179 6.20 5.26 3.73
N SER A 180 6.77 4.20 4.30
CA SER A 180 6.36 2.82 4.08
C SER A 180 6.45 2.07 5.40
N ILE A 181 5.32 1.63 5.91
CA ILE A 181 5.22 0.95 7.20
C ILE A 181 4.88 -0.51 6.93
N PRO A 182 5.76 -1.46 7.31
CA PRO A 182 5.46 -2.87 7.19
C PRO A 182 4.41 -3.28 8.24
N MET A 183 3.48 -4.13 7.86
CA MET A 183 2.49 -4.76 8.73
C MET A 183 2.58 -6.28 8.53
N PRO A 184 3.14 -7.04 9.47
CA PRO A 184 3.24 -8.49 9.35
C PRO A 184 1.86 -9.15 9.28
N LEU A 185 1.67 -10.08 8.34
CA LEU A 185 0.41 -10.81 8.14
C LEU A 185 0.37 -12.17 8.85
N ALA A 186 1.45 -12.53 9.56
CA ALA A 186 1.47 -13.73 10.38
C ALA A 186 0.24 -13.76 11.31
N ASP A 187 -0.44 -14.92 11.37
CA ASP A 187 -1.68 -15.17 12.14
C ASP A 187 -2.93 -14.41 11.67
N PHE A 188 -2.89 -13.61 10.59
CA PHE A 188 -4.09 -12.96 10.06
C PHE A 188 -5.17 -14.00 9.67
N ALA A 189 -4.79 -15.05 8.93
CA ALA A 189 -5.72 -16.10 8.52
C ALA A 189 -6.38 -16.77 9.74
N LYS A 190 -5.60 -17.05 10.78
CA LYS A 190 -6.10 -17.65 12.03
C LYS A 190 -7.10 -16.75 12.74
N ALA A 191 -6.83 -15.45 12.82
CA ALA A 191 -7.75 -14.48 13.41
C ALA A 191 -9.02 -14.32 12.56
N TYR A 192 -8.86 -14.25 11.22
CA TYR A 192 -9.98 -14.09 10.30
C TYR A 192 -10.94 -15.27 10.33
N ASP A 193 -10.43 -16.51 10.26
CA ASP A 193 -11.23 -17.74 10.22
C ASP A 193 -11.66 -18.22 11.63
N GLY A 194 -11.00 -17.74 12.68
CA GLY A 194 -11.27 -18.10 14.07
C GLY A 194 -12.52 -17.43 14.64
N PRO A 195 -12.93 -17.86 15.85
CA PRO A 195 -14.00 -17.21 16.58
C PRO A 195 -13.62 -15.79 17.01
N PRO A 196 -14.58 -14.88 17.17
CA PRO A 196 -14.32 -13.56 17.75
C PRO A 196 -13.96 -13.67 19.24
N ILE A 197 -13.08 -12.77 19.67
CA ILE A 197 -12.72 -12.59 21.09
C ILE A 197 -13.80 -11.70 21.74
N ASP A 198 -14.16 -12.00 22.99
CA ASP A 198 -15.04 -11.13 23.78
C ASP A 198 -14.32 -9.78 24.04
N PRO A 199 -14.97 -8.65 23.78
CA PRO A 199 -14.39 -7.33 24.06
C PRO A 199 -13.87 -7.17 25.50
N LYS A 200 -14.50 -7.81 26.47
CA LYS A 200 -14.05 -7.80 27.88
C LYS A 200 -12.72 -8.51 28.10
N GLU A 201 -12.43 -9.55 27.32
CA GLU A 201 -11.14 -10.25 27.39
C GLU A 201 -10.01 -9.40 26.82
N LEU A 202 -10.29 -8.56 25.82
CA LEU A 202 -9.33 -7.62 25.26
C LEU A 202 -8.88 -6.55 26.27
N GLU A 203 -9.81 -6.03 27.08
CA GLU A 203 -9.48 -5.03 28.12
C GLU A 203 -8.52 -5.60 29.18
N GLN A 204 -8.57 -6.92 29.44
CA GLN A 204 -7.70 -7.59 30.40
C GLN A 204 -6.29 -7.89 29.85
N GLN A 205 -6.12 -7.89 28.53
CA GLN A 205 -4.85 -8.20 27.87
C GLN A 205 -4.02 -6.95 27.53
N GLN A 206 -4.57 -5.74 27.74
CA GLN A 206 -3.81 -4.51 27.56
C GLN A 206 -2.86 -4.32 28.74
N PRO A 207 -1.54 -4.18 28.51
CA PRO A 207 -0.60 -3.86 29.58
C PRO A 207 -0.98 -2.49 30.17
N LYS A 208 -1.05 -2.44 31.50
CA LYS A 208 -1.27 -1.20 32.29
C LYS A 208 -0.04 -0.32 32.23
#